data_46ada673b386178afc2eee0580b8a3aa
#
_entry.id   46ada673b386178afc2eee0580b8a3aa
#
_cell.length_a   1.000
_cell.length_b   1.000
_cell.length_c   1.000
_cell.angle_alpha   90.00
_cell.angle_beta   90.00
_cell.angle_gamma   90.00
#
_symmetry.space_group_name_H-M   'P 1'
#
loop_
_entity.id
_entity.type
_entity.pdbx_description
1 polymer ?
#
loop_
_entity_poly.entity_id
_entity_poly.type
_entity_poly.pdbx_seq_one_letter_code
_entity_poly.pdbx_strand_id
1 'polypeptide(L)'
;MTLVLIVEDNPINRDVLGRRLERRGYAIRFAEDGPSGIAAAKALMPDVILMDIGLGEMDGCEATRRIKADPQTSGVPIIALTASAFESDRQKALAAGCIDFDTKPVDLPRLLAKMEAVLPAPSLVARL
;
A
#
# COMPACT_ATOMS: atom_id res chain seq x y z
N MET A 1 -0.56 16.94 2.46
CA MET A 1 -1.14 15.81 3.18
C MET A 1 -0.68 14.51 2.52
N THR A 2 -0.23 13.56 3.31
CA THR A 2 0.25 12.28 2.79
C THR A 2 -0.89 11.47 2.18
N LEU A 3 -0.72 11.06 0.93
CA LEU A 3 -1.73 10.30 0.19
C LEU A 3 -1.40 8.81 0.23
N VAL A 4 -2.35 8.02 0.70
CA VAL A 4 -2.26 6.56 0.76
C VAL A 4 -3.25 5.96 -0.21
N LEU A 5 -2.78 5.09 -1.09
CA LEU A 5 -3.64 4.29 -1.96
C LEU A 5 -3.79 2.91 -1.33
N ILE A 6 -5.02 2.51 -1.08
CA ILE A 6 -5.34 1.18 -0.55
C ILE A 6 -5.93 0.35 -1.68
N VAL A 7 -5.25 -0.74 -2.04
CA VAL A 7 -5.74 -1.70 -3.04
C VAL A 7 -6.26 -2.93 -2.31
N GLU A 8 -7.57 -3.04 -2.23
CA GLU A 8 -8.28 -4.06 -1.45
C GLU A 8 -9.62 -4.34 -2.11
N ASP A 9 -9.92 -5.60 -2.39
CA ASP A 9 -11.16 -6.00 -3.06
C ASP A 9 -12.37 -6.07 -2.12
N ASN A 10 -12.16 -6.26 -0.82
CA ASN A 10 -13.26 -6.31 0.15
C ASN A 10 -13.65 -4.90 0.57
N PRO A 11 -14.90 -4.46 0.27
CA PRO A 11 -15.30 -3.08 0.58
C PRO A 11 -15.35 -2.78 2.08
N ILE A 12 -15.63 -3.76 2.92
CA ILE A 12 -15.65 -3.57 4.37
C ILE A 12 -14.24 -3.35 4.90
N ASN A 13 -13.30 -4.20 4.49
CA ASN A 13 -11.89 -4.06 4.91
C ASN A 13 -11.31 -2.73 4.43
N ARG A 14 -11.63 -2.36 3.20
CA ARG A 14 -11.21 -1.10 2.59
C ARG A 14 -11.70 0.09 3.40
N ASP A 15 -13.00 0.10 3.72
CA ASP A 15 -13.62 1.18 4.47
C ASP A 15 -13.08 1.30 5.90
N VAL A 16 -12.96 0.18 6.60
CA VAL A 16 -12.45 0.15 7.98
C VAL A 16 -11.02 0.69 8.03
N LEU A 17 -10.15 0.18 7.18
CA LEU A 17 -8.75 0.63 7.16
C LEU A 17 -8.65 2.10 6.75
N GLY A 18 -9.39 2.49 5.74
CA GLY A 18 -9.40 3.87 5.27
C GLY A 18 -9.80 4.86 6.35
N ARG A 19 -10.88 4.59 7.07
CA ARG A 19 -11.35 5.45 8.15
C ARG A 19 -10.32 5.57 9.28
N ARG A 20 -9.69 4.46 9.64
CA ARG A 20 -8.67 4.46 10.70
C ARG A 20 -7.47 5.31 10.32
N LEU A 21 -7.04 5.24 9.06
CA LEU A 21 -5.92 6.04 8.57
C LEU A 21 -6.30 7.52 8.40
N GLU A 22 -7.52 7.80 7.94
CA GLU A 22 -7.99 9.19 7.85
C GLU A 22 -7.97 9.88 9.21
N ARG A 23 -8.34 9.18 10.27
CA ARG A 23 -8.28 9.70 11.64
C ARG A 23 -6.86 10.04 12.08
N ARG A 24 -5.85 9.47 11.42
CA ARG A 24 -4.45 9.75 11.70
C ARG A 24 -3.87 10.83 10.78
N GLY A 25 -4.72 11.47 9.95
CA GLY A 25 -4.31 12.60 9.13
C GLY A 25 -3.89 12.25 7.71
N TYR A 26 -4.12 11.02 7.26
CA TYR A 26 -3.79 10.61 5.90
C TYR A 26 -4.96 10.89 4.95
N ALA A 27 -4.62 11.30 3.73
CA ALA A 27 -5.59 11.32 2.63
C ALA A 27 -5.65 9.92 2.02
N ILE A 28 -6.85 9.41 1.79
CA ILE A 28 -7.04 8.02 1.36
C ILE A 28 -7.73 7.98 0.01
N ARG A 29 -7.22 7.10 -0.87
CA ARG A 29 -7.88 6.70 -2.11
C ARG A 29 -7.90 5.19 -2.18
N PHE A 30 -8.85 4.65 -2.92
CA PHE A 30 -9.07 3.21 -3.00
C PHE A 30 -8.99 2.71 -4.43
N ALA A 31 -8.55 1.46 -4.56
CA ALA A 31 -8.70 0.67 -5.76
C ALA A 31 -9.17 -0.73 -5.34
N GLU A 32 -10.01 -1.36 -6.16
CA GLU A 32 -10.63 -2.62 -5.77
C GLU A 32 -9.95 -3.87 -6.35
N ASP A 33 -9.04 -3.68 -7.30
CA ASP A 33 -8.34 -4.81 -7.94
C ASP A 33 -6.96 -4.38 -8.45
N GLY A 34 -6.23 -5.34 -9.01
CA GLY A 34 -4.89 -5.09 -9.54
C GLY A 34 -4.85 -4.05 -10.64
N PRO A 35 -5.66 -4.20 -11.72
CA PRO A 35 -5.66 -3.22 -12.82
C PRO A 35 -6.03 -1.81 -12.38
N SER A 36 -7.06 -1.66 -11.55
CA SER A 36 -7.43 -0.33 -11.05
C SER A 36 -6.39 0.24 -10.10
N GLY A 37 -5.71 -0.62 -9.34
CA GLY A 37 -4.58 -0.23 -8.49
C GLY A 37 -3.42 0.33 -9.30
N ILE A 38 -3.07 -0.32 -10.39
CA ILE A 38 -2.01 0.15 -11.30
C ILE A 38 -2.39 1.50 -11.89
N ALA A 39 -3.62 1.62 -12.40
CA ALA A 39 -4.10 2.87 -12.99
C ALA A 39 -4.13 4.00 -11.95
N ALA A 40 -4.60 3.73 -10.74
CA ALA A 40 -4.66 4.72 -9.68
C ALA A 40 -3.27 5.17 -9.23
N ALA A 41 -2.31 4.23 -9.14
CA ALA A 41 -0.94 4.58 -8.80
C ALA A 41 -0.35 5.57 -9.79
N LYS A 42 -0.60 5.34 -11.07
CA LYS A 42 -0.10 6.21 -12.14
C LYS A 42 -0.79 7.57 -12.15
N ALA A 43 -2.11 7.59 -11.94
CA ALA A 43 -2.90 8.82 -11.99
C ALA A 43 -2.69 9.68 -10.73
N LEU A 44 -2.57 9.08 -9.57
CA LEU A 44 -2.56 9.78 -8.29
C LEU A 44 -1.16 10.00 -7.73
N MET A 45 -0.20 9.19 -8.12
CA MET A 45 1.17 9.22 -7.58
C MET A 45 1.15 9.27 -6.05
N PRO A 46 0.59 8.24 -5.37
CA PRO A 46 0.48 8.26 -3.93
C PRO A 46 1.84 8.20 -3.25
N ASP A 47 1.89 8.61 -1.99
CA ASP A 47 3.11 8.57 -1.20
C ASP A 47 3.45 7.14 -0.75
N VAL A 48 2.43 6.31 -0.56
CA VAL A 48 2.58 4.89 -0.24
C VAL A 48 1.35 4.12 -0.71
N ILE A 49 1.57 2.87 -1.10
CA ILE A 49 0.49 1.95 -1.49
C ILE A 49 0.43 0.82 -0.47
N LEU A 50 -0.78 0.56 0.04
CA LEU A 50 -1.06 -0.63 0.84
C LEU A 50 -1.73 -1.62 -0.09
N MET A 51 -1.04 -2.73 -0.40
CA MET A 51 -1.42 -3.67 -1.43
C MET A 51 -1.85 -5.01 -0.83
N ASP A 52 -3.14 -5.34 -0.96
CA ASP A 52 -3.60 -6.67 -0.61
C ASP A 52 -3.03 -7.70 -1.59
N ILE A 53 -2.39 -8.73 -1.05
CA ILE A 53 -1.81 -9.79 -1.88
C ILE A 53 -2.88 -10.74 -2.41
N GLY A 54 -3.98 -10.91 -1.66
CA GLY A 54 -5.06 -11.84 -2.00
C GLY A 54 -6.10 -11.29 -2.96
N LEU A 55 -5.72 -10.42 -3.90
CA LEU A 55 -6.64 -9.92 -4.91
C LEU A 55 -7.04 -11.02 -5.90
N GLY A 56 -8.13 -10.81 -6.63
CA GLY A 56 -8.72 -11.79 -7.55
C GLY A 56 -7.81 -12.26 -8.68
N GLU A 57 -8.20 -12.03 -9.95
CA GLU A 57 -7.46 -12.57 -11.12
C GLU A 57 -6.02 -12.10 -11.20
N MET A 58 -5.79 -10.81 -10.94
CA MET A 58 -4.43 -10.29 -10.82
C MET A 58 -4.12 -10.12 -9.35
N ASP A 59 -3.21 -10.92 -8.81
CA ASP A 59 -2.85 -10.81 -7.40
C ASP A 59 -2.00 -9.56 -7.11
N GLY A 60 -1.85 -9.24 -5.83
CA GLY A 60 -1.11 -8.03 -5.42
C GLY A 60 0.36 -8.06 -5.80
N CYS A 61 0.97 -9.24 -5.89
CA CYS A 61 2.37 -9.37 -6.32
C CYS A 61 2.53 -8.99 -7.80
N GLU A 62 1.61 -9.43 -8.66
CA GLU A 62 1.64 -9.07 -10.07
C GLU A 62 1.40 -7.58 -10.26
N ALA A 63 0.42 -7.02 -9.55
CA ALA A 63 0.17 -5.57 -9.59
C ALA A 63 1.42 -4.79 -9.14
N THR A 64 2.07 -5.24 -8.08
CA THR A 64 3.30 -4.64 -7.57
C THR A 64 4.41 -4.68 -8.63
N ARG A 65 4.62 -5.82 -9.27
CA ARG A 65 5.64 -5.95 -10.32
C ARG A 65 5.41 -4.93 -11.44
N ARG A 66 4.16 -4.77 -11.86
CA ARG A 66 3.82 -3.83 -12.94
C ARG A 66 4.01 -2.38 -12.52
N ILE A 67 3.64 -2.03 -11.29
CA ILE A 67 3.87 -0.68 -10.76
C ILE A 67 5.37 -0.39 -10.69
N LYS A 68 6.16 -1.35 -10.21
CA LYS A 68 7.60 -1.18 -10.07
C LYS A 68 8.34 -1.21 -11.40
N ALA A 69 7.77 -1.81 -12.43
CA ALA A 69 8.36 -1.83 -13.77
C ALA A 69 8.13 -0.52 -14.55
N ASP A 70 7.14 0.27 -14.17
CA ASP A 70 6.85 1.56 -14.82
C ASP A 70 7.75 2.65 -14.21
N PRO A 71 8.58 3.32 -15.02
CA PRO A 71 9.45 4.39 -14.50
C PRO A 71 8.71 5.51 -13.77
N GLN A 72 7.46 5.76 -14.12
CA GLN A 72 6.65 6.80 -13.47
C GLN A 72 6.26 6.43 -12.05
N THR A 73 6.06 5.14 -11.77
CA THR A 73 5.56 4.66 -10.47
C THR A 73 6.58 3.84 -9.70
N SER A 74 7.74 3.55 -10.28
CA SER A 74 8.74 2.69 -9.66
C SER A 74 9.24 3.20 -8.30
N GLY A 75 9.18 4.50 -8.06
CA GLY A 75 9.61 5.10 -6.79
C GLY A 75 8.58 5.05 -5.67
N VAL A 76 7.33 4.66 -5.96
CA VAL A 76 6.28 4.63 -4.93
C VAL A 76 6.47 3.40 -4.05
N PRO A 77 6.63 3.58 -2.72
CA PRO A 77 6.78 2.43 -1.83
C PRO A 77 5.47 1.65 -1.70
N ILE A 78 5.56 0.33 -1.69
CA ILE A 78 4.42 -0.56 -1.58
C ILE A 78 4.62 -1.46 -0.38
N ILE A 79 3.65 -1.46 0.53
CA ILE A 79 3.62 -2.36 1.68
C ILE A 79 2.55 -3.41 1.41
N ALA A 80 2.94 -4.68 1.41
CA ALA A 80 2.01 -5.78 1.18
C ALA A 80 1.21 -6.07 2.45
N LEU A 81 -0.10 -6.31 2.27
CA LEU A 81 -0.97 -6.81 3.34
C LEU A 81 -1.44 -8.20 2.94
N THR A 82 -1.26 -9.17 3.83
CA THR A 82 -1.58 -10.56 3.54
C THR A 82 -2.29 -11.24 4.71
N ALA A 83 -3.17 -12.19 4.41
CA ALA A 83 -3.81 -13.04 5.42
C ALA A 83 -2.86 -14.13 5.94
N SER A 84 -1.70 -14.32 5.29
CA SER A 84 -0.75 -15.38 5.61
C SER A 84 0.53 -14.80 6.19
N ALA A 85 1.01 -15.41 7.29
CA ALA A 85 2.27 -15.05 7.93
C ALA A 85 3.43 -15.95 7.49
N PHE A 86 3.24 -16.80 6.47
CA PHE A 86 4.30 -17.69 6.00
C PHE A 86 5.45 -16.90 5.36
N GLU A 87 6.66 -17.33 5.64
CA GLU A 87 7.89 -16.72 5.12
C GLU A 87 7.91 -16.72 3.58
N SER A 88 7.36 -17.78 2.95
CA SER A 88 7.28 -17.84 1.49
C SER A 88 6.44 -16.72 0.89
N ASP A 89 5.35 -16.32 1.55
CA ASP A 89 4.51 -15.23 1.10
C ASP A 89 5.20 -13.88 1.27
N ARG A 90 5.91 -13.71 2.39
CA ARG A 90 6.73 -12.53 2.62
C ARG A 90 7.79 -12.37 1.54
N GLN A 91 8.50 -13.46 1.22
CA GLN A 91 9.53 -13.46 0.19
C GLN A 91 8.97 -13.14 -1.19
N LYS A 92 7.80 -13.67 -1.52
CA LYS A 92 7.11 -13.36 -2.79
C LYS A 92 6.78 -11.87 -2.89
N ALA A 93 6.26 -11.28 -1.82
CA ALA A 93 5.94 -9.87 -1.80
C ALA A 93 7.19 -9.00 -1.99
N LEU A 94 8.26 -9.31 -1.26
CA LEU A 94 9.52 -8.58 -1.37
C LEU A 94 10.15 -8.76 -2.74
N ALA A 95 10.12 -9.97 -3.29
CA ALA A 95 10.64 -10.25 -4.63
C ALA A 95 9.86 -9.51 -5.72
N ALA A 96 8.56 -9.27 -5.51
CA ALA A 96 7.74 -8.50 -6.44
C ALA A 96 8.05 -7.00 -6.40
N GLY A 97 8.72 -6.52 -5.37
CA GLY A 97 9.10 -5.12 -5.22
C GLY A 97 8.46 -4.40 -4.04
N CYS A 98 7.70 -5.10 -3.19
CA CYS A 98 7.21 -4.49 -1.95
C CYS A 98 8.38 -4.16 -1.04
N ILE A 99 8.32 -3.00 -0.40
CA ILE A 99 9.38 -2.58 0.50
C ILE A 99 9.23 -3.20 1.89
N ASP A 100 8.01 -3.55 2.24
CA ASP A 100 7.70 -4.20 3.52
C ASP A 100 6.41 -5.00 3.39
N PHE A 101 6.03 -5.65 4.45
CA PHE A 101 4.89 -6.55 4.46
C PHE A 101 4.29 -6.56 5.88
N ASP A 102 2.98 -6.74 5.95
CA ASP A 102 2.29 -6.91 7.22
C ASP A 102 1.14 -7.90 7.06
N THR A 103 0.68 -8.45 8.18
CA THR A 103 -0.36 -9.47 8.18
C THR A 103 -1.72 -8.90 8.58
N LYS A 104 -2.78 -9.51 8.07
CA LYS A 104 -4.15 -9.22 8.50
C LYS A 104 -4.51 -10.16 9.65
N PRO A 105 -5.35 -9.74 10.60
CA PRO A 105 -5.96 -8.41 10.69
C PRO A 105 -4.92 -7.33 10.97
N VAL A 106 -5.20 -6.14 10.48
CA VAL A 106 -4.26 -5.02 10.59
C VAL A 106 -4.08 -4.60 12.05
N ASP A 107 -2.82 -4.62 12.50
CA ASP A 107 -2.41 -3.98 13.74
C ASP A 107 -2.01 -2.55 13.40
N LEU A 108 -2.86 -1.59 13.73
CA LEU A 108 -2.66 -0.23 13.25
C LEU A 108 -1.34 0.40 13.74
N PRO A 109 -0.95 0.30 15.03
CA PRO A 109 0.33 0.85 15.47
C PRO A 109 1.51 0.27 14.69
N ARG A 110 1.50 -1.03 14.44
CA ARG A 110 2.57 -1.70 13.68
C ARG A 110 2.59 -1.23 12.23
N LEU A 111 1.42 -1.14 11.58
CA LEU A 111 1.33 -0.65 10.21
C LEU A 111 1.79 0.80 10.10
N LEU A 112 1.37 1.66 11.04
CA LEU A 112 1.78 3.06 11.04
C LEU A 112 3.30 3.21 11.16
N ALA A 113 3.93 2.39 12.00
CA ALA A 113 5.39 2.40 12.15
C ALA A 113 6.08 2.04 10.82
N LYS A 114 5.55 1.04 10.11
CA LYS A 114 6.09 0.64 8.81
C LYS A 114 5.88 1.72 7.75
N MET A 115 4.71 2.37 7.75
CA MET A 115 4.43 3.47 6.83
C MET A 115 5.38 4.64 7.09
N GLU A 116 5.55 5.03 8.34
CA GLU A 116 6.44 6.13 8.71
C GLU A 116 7.89 5.86 8.31
N ALA A 117 8.32 4.59 8.39
CA ALA A 117 9.68 4.20 8.00
C ALA A 117 9.95 4.38 6.50
N VAL A 118 8.92 4.30 5.66
CA VAL A 118 9.08 4.39 4.20
C VAL A 118 8.66 5.75 3.65
N LEU A 119 7.95 6.55 4.42
CA LEU A 119 7.56 7.89 4.00
C LEU A 119 8.70 8.87 4.25
N PRO A 120 8.84 9.91 3.40
CA PRO A 120 9.85 10.91 3.63
C PRO A 120 9.59 11.66 4.94
N ALA A 121 10.67 12.03 5.64
CA ALA A 121 10.54 12.84 6.83
C ALA A 121 9.85 14.17 6.48
N PRO A 122 8.97 14.70 7.35
CA PRO A 122 8.37 16.01 7.10
C PRO A 122 9.45 17.06 6.93
N SER A 123 9.31 17.90 5.88
CA SER A 123 10.23 19.00 5.66
C SER A 123 10.08 20.04 6.78
N LEU A 124 11.20 20.53 7.30
CA LEU A 124 11.18 21.64 8.25
C LEU A 124 10.50 22.86 7.65
N VAL A 125 10.70 23.09 6.37
CA VAL A 125 10.06 24.22 5.66
C VAL A 125 8.54 24.07 5.66
N ALA A 126 8.03 22.86 5.51
CA ALA A 126 6.59 22.61 5.52
C ALA A 126 5.96 22.84 6.91
N ARG A 127 6.77 22.88 7.97
CA ARG A 127 6.30 23.13 9.33
C ARG A 127 6.32 24.59 9.74
N LEU A 128 6.97 25.38 8.94
CA LEU A 128 7.04 26.82 9.17
C LEU A 128 5.86 27.55 8.56
#